data_b8f8d7952beace360d5ba1ec01e5f586
#
_entry.id   b8f8d7952beace360d5ba1ec01e5f586
#
_cell.length_a   1.000
_cell.length_b   1.000
_cell.length_c   1.000
_cell.angle_alpha   90.00
_cell.angle_beta   90.00
_cell.angle_gamma   90.00
#
_symmetry.space_group_name_H-M   'P 1'
#
loop_
_entity.id
_entity.type
_entity.pdbx_description
1 polymer ?
#
loop_
_entity_poly.entity_id
_entity_poly.type
_entity_poly.pdbx_seq_one_letter_code
_entity_poly.pdbx_strand_id
1 'polypeptide(L)'
;VPARLLPQMADVVDVVRHALRHDGLTVMALVPNRRGAEAALAAGVHKITLPVSASEAHSLANVRKTPEQMLVELREVHALRRDTAPDVAMEVGLSTAFGCTLQGEVNEDDVIRLAVACAHAGADEVGLSDTTGMANPAQVRRLFTRLRSEIGPRAGAAHMHNTRGLG
;
A
#
# COMPACT_ATOMS: atom_id res chain seq x y z
N VAL A 1 6.48 4.05 11.77
CA VAL A 1 6.50 3.35 13.08
C VAL A 1 6.84 4.38 14.15
N PRO A 2 6.15 4.41 15.32
CA PRO A 2 6.50 5.35 16.37
C PRO A 2 7.92 5.11 16.90
N ALA A 3 8.71 6.18 17.09
CA ALA A 3 10.09 6.11 17.58
C ALA A 3 10.24 5.35 18.92
N ARG A 4 9.20 5.40 19.78
CA ARG A 4 9.17 4.66 21.05
C ARG A 4 9.16 3.12 20.87
N LEU A 5 8.69 2.63 19.72
CA LEU A 5 8.65 1.20 19.39
C LEU A 5 9.83 0.78 18.51
N LEU A 6 10.33 1.69 17.69
CA LEU A 6 11.45 1.47 16.79
C LEU A 6 12.29 2.76 16.72
N PRO A 7 13.23 2.96 17.65
CA PRO A 7 14.05 4.17 17.72
C PRO A 7 14.83 4.47 16.44
N GLN A 8 15.19 3.43 15.68
CA GLN A 8 15.89 3.54 14.39
C GLN A 8 15.09 4.30 13.31
N MET A 9 13.77 4.49 13.53
CA MET A 9 12.90 5.25 12.61
C MET A 9 12.63 6.69 13.10
N ALA A 10 13.36 7.16 14.12
CA ALA A 10 13.15 8.49 14.69
C ALA A 10 13.56 9.63 13.73
N ASP A 11 14.51 9.36 12.84
CA ASP A 11 15.11 10.30 11.90
C ASP A 11 14.44 10.32 10.51
N VAL A 12 13.29 9.68 10.34
CA VAL A 12 12.62 9.53 9.04
C VAL A 12 12.43 10.86 8.30
N VAL A 13 12.17 11.95 9.01
CA VAL A 13 12.00 13.29 8.41
C VAL A 13 13.32 13.81 7.82
N ASP A 14 14.43 13.57 8.51
CA ASP A 14 15.75 13.99 8.02
C ASP A 14 16.20 13.15 6.83
N VAL A 15 15.89 11.84 6.84
CA VAL A 15 16.09 10.94 5.69
C VAL A 15 15.30 11.42 4.48
N VAL A 16 14.02 11.76 4.65
CA VAL A 16 13.18 12.31 3.57
C VAL A 16 13.76 13.61 3.04
N ARG A 17 14.10 14.56 3.91
CA ARG A 17 14.70 15.84 3.51
C ARG A 17 16.02 15.65 2.78
N HIS A 18 16.83 14.67 3.20
CA HIS A 18 18.07 14.35 2.51
C HIS A 18 17.80 13.80 1.11
N ALA A 19 16.88 12.82 0.99
CA ALA A 19 16.52 12.20 -0.28
C ALA A 19 15.96 13.21 -1.29
N LEU A 20 15.16 14.18 -0.84
CA LEU A 20 14.60 15.25 -1.67
C LEU A 20 15.66 16.20 -2.31
N ARG A 21 16.91 16.16 -1.86
CA ARG A 21 18.01 16.95 -2.44
C ARG A 21 18.63 16.29 -3.68
N HIS A 22 18.26 15.06 -3.99
CA HIS A 22 18.80 14.33 -5.13
C HIS A 22 17.86 14.44 -6.34
N ASP A 23 18.32 15.11 -7.39
CA ASP A 23 17.57 15.25 -8.63
C ASP A 23 17.25 13.88 -9.25
N GLY A 24 16.04 13.75 -9.78
CA GLY A 24 15.57 12.52 -10.43
C GLY A 24 15.14 11.41 -9.47
N LEU A 25 15.25 11.61 -8.13
CA LEU A 25 14.78 10.64 -7.14
C LEU A 25 13.31 10.91 -6.78
N THR A 26 12.45 9.90 -6.96
CA THR A 26 11.09 9.94 -6.43
C THR A 26 11.08 9.42 -5.00
N VAL A 27 10.78 10.30 -4.05
CA VAL A 27 10.71 9.96 -2.62
C VAL A 27 9.30 9.50 -2.27
N MET A 28 9.17 8.27 -1.78
CA MET A 28 7.90 7.68 -1.36
C MET A 28 7.94 7.31 0.12
N ALA A 29 6.82 7.53 0.83
CA ALA A 29 6.67 7.14 2.23
C ALA A 29 5.51 6.16 2.42
N LEU A 30 5.75 5.08 3.17
CA LEU A 30 4.70 4.18 3.63
C LEU A 30 4.01 4.80 4.85
N VAL A 31 2.71 4.99 4.75
CA VAL A 31 1.88 5.64 5.77
C VAL A 31 0.71 4.72 6.15
N PRO A 32 0.67 4.19 7.38
CA PRO A 32 -0.37 3.24 7.78
C PRO A 32 -1.68 3.91 8.24
N ASN A 33 -1.70 5.24 8.37
CA ASN A 33 -2.83 6.01 8.88
C ASN A 33 -2.69 7.50 8.56
N ARG A 34 -3.76 8.26 8.85
CA ARG A 34 -3.83 9.71 8.66
C ARG A 34 -2.66 10.46 9.29
N ARG A 35 -2.29 10.14 10.53
CA ARG A 35 -1.16 10.81 11.22
C ARG A 35 0.17 10.61 10.49
N GLY A 36 0.40 9.40 9.98
CA GLY A 36 1.57 9.11 9.15
C GLY A 36 1.55 9.90 7.84
N ALA A 37 0.37 10.00 7.22
CA ALA A 37 0.18 10.78 5.99
C ALA A 37 0.45 12.27 6.24
N GLU A 38 -0.09 12.87 7.31
CA GLU A 38 0.17 14.27 7.70
C GLU A 38 1.68 14.55 7.78
N ALA A 39 2.42 13.68 8.47
CA ALA A 39 3.87 13.83 8.62
C ALA A 39 4.64 13.69 7.29
N ALA A 40 4.25 12.73 6.45
CA ALA A 40 4.88 12.50 5.15
C ALA A 40 4.61 13.66 4.17
N LEU A 41 3.36 14.12 4.10
CA LEU A 41 2.98 15.27 3.26
C LEU A 41 3.68 16.55 3.72
N ALA A 42 3.75 16.81 5.03
CA ALA A 42 4.50 17.94 5.57
C ALA A 42 6.01 17.86 5.33
N ALA A 43 6.57 16.66 5.19
CA ALA A 43 7.97 16.45 4.83
C ALA A 43 8.25 16.66 3.33
N GLY A 44 7.22 16.76 2.49
CA GLY A 44 7.33 17.05 1.05
C GLY A 44 7.61 15.84 0.17
N VAL A 45 7.18 14.62 0.57
CA VAL A 45 7.33 13.43 -0.26
C VAL A 45 6.58 13.56 -1.59
N HIS A 46 7.05 12.87 -2.62
CA HIS A 46 6.43 12.88 -3.95
C HIS A 46 5.25 11.88 -4.04
N LYS A 47 5.29 10.83 -3.22
CA LYS A 47 4.27 9.76 -3.22
C LYS A 47 4.09 9.22 -1.81
N ILE A 48 2.85 8.88 -1.46
CA ILE A 48 2.54 8.10 -0.26
C ILE A 48 1.96 6.75 -0.65
N THR A 49 2.24 5.70 0.12
CA THR A 49 1.62 4.38 -0.06
C THR A 49 0.96 3.91 1.24
N LEU A 50 -0.30 3.47 1.14
CA LEU A 50 -1.03 2.87 2.25
C LEU A 50 -1.03 1.35 2.13
N PRO A 51 -0.65 0.60 3.19
CA PRO A 51 -0.82 -0.84 3.22
C PRO A 51 -2.29 -1.18 3.54
N VAL A 52 -2.94 -1.87 2.61
CA VAL A 52 -4.25 -2.51 2.84
C VAL A 52 -4.05 -4.01 2.67
N SER A 53 -4.62 -4.85 3.53
CA SER A 53 -4.44 -6.30 3.43
C SER A 53 -5.71 -6.98 2.92
N ALA A 54 -5.56 -7.91 1.98
CA ALA A 54 -6.67 -8.75 1.53
C ALA A 54 -7.09 -9.78 2.59
N SER A 55 -6.13 -10.23 3.42
CA SER A 55 -6.40 -11.08 4.58
C SER A 55 -6.79 -10.23 5.79
N GLU A 56 -7.95 -10.49 6.37
CA GLU A 56 -8.40 -9.81 7.60
C GLU A 56 -7.49 -10.15 8.79
N ALA A 57 -7.09 -11.42 8.93
CA ALA A 57 -6.17 -11.84 9.99
C ALA A 57 -4.84 -11.07 9.93
N HIS A 58 -4.28 -10.90 8.72
CA HIS A 58 -3.06 -10.11 8.55
C HIS A 58 -3.31 -8.61 8.80
N SER A 59 -4.43 -8.06 8.37
CA SER A 59 -4.79 -6.65 8.58
C SER A 59 -4.85 -6.33 10.08
N LEU A 60 -5.55 -7.15 10.85
CA LEU A 60 -5.65 -7.02 12.31
C LEU A 60 -4.29 -7.16 13.01
N ALA A 61 -3.46 -8.11 12.58
CA ALA A 61 -2.12 -8.30 13.15
C ALA A 61 -1.17 -7.15 12.83
N ASN A 62 -1.25 -6.59 11.61
CA ASN A 62 -0.31 -5.57 11.12
C ASN A 62 -0.71 -4.13 11.53
N VAL A 63 -1.96 -3.75 11.31
CA VAL A 63 -2.44 -2.37 11.52
C VAL A 63 -3.57 -2.26 12.55
N ARG A 64 -4.03 -3.37 13.13
CA ARG A 64 -5.12 -3.45 14.12
C ARG A 64 -6.46 -2.91 13.60
N LYS A 65 -6.69 -3.02 12.31
CA LYS A 65 -7.91 -2.58 11.61
C LYS A 65 -8.33 -3.67 10.62
N THR A 66 -9.63 -3.80 10.38
CA THR A 66 -10.14 -4.65 9.29
C THR A 66 -9.87 -4.00 7.92
N PRO A 67 -9.96 -4.75 6.81
CA PRO A 67 -9.85 -4.17 5.47
C PRO A 67 -10.85 -3.02 5.24
N GLU A 68 -12.08 -3.14 5.75
CA GLU A 68 -13.12 -2.11 5.64
C GLU A 68 -12.74 -0.84 6.42
N GLN A 69 -12.19 -0.99 7.62
CA GLN A 69 -11.68 0.13 8.40
C GLN A 69 -10.50 0.81 7.71
N MET A 70 -9.66 0.04 7.00
CA MET A 70 -8.58 0.62 6.19
C MET A 70 -9.10 1.37 4.96
N LEU A 71 -10.24 0.99 4.37
CA LEU A 71 -10.89 1.79 3.33
C LEU A 71 -11.42 3.14 3.86
N VAL A 72 -11.88 3.18 5.12
CA VAL A 72 -12.25 4.46 5.76
C VAL A 72 -11.01 5.34 5.94
N GLU A 73 -9.94 4.77 6.49
CA GLU A 73 -8.65 5.48 6.64
C GLU A 73 -8.13 6.02 5.30
N LEU A 74 -8.22 5.21 4.24
CA LEU A 74 -7.82 5.60 2.89
C LEU A 74 -8.58 6.84 2.40
N ARG A 75 -9.90 6.89 2.61
CA ARG A 75 -10.71 8.07 2.25
C ARG A 75 -10.31 9.32 3.04
N GLU A 76 -10.01 9.16 4.33
CA GLU A 76 -9.54 10.28 5.18
C GLU A 76 -8.17 10.80 4.72
N VAL A 77 -7.25 9.89 4.36
CA VAL A 77 -5.93 10.25 3.82
C VAL A 77 -6.08 10.90 2.43
N HIS A 78 -6.98 10.39 1.58
CA HIS A 78 -7.28 11.00 0.29
C HIS A 78 -7.80 12.44 0.44
N ALA A 79 -8.75 12.67 1.35
CA ALA A 79 -9.28 14.00 1.62
C ALA A 79 -8.18 14.95 2.11
N LEU A 80 -7.37 14.51 3.09
CA LEU A 80 -6.23 15.28 3.60
C LEU A 80 -5.25 15.66 2.47
N ARG A 81 -4.83 14.68 1.66
CA ARG A 81 -3.91 14.89 0.53
C ARG A 81 -4.46 15.91 -0.45
N ARG A 82 -5.72 15.74 -0.88
CA ARG A 82 -6.38 16.65 -1.81
C ARG A 82 -6.38 18.10 -1.31
N ASP A 83 -6.59 18.28 0.00
CA ASP A 83 -6.74 19.60 0.61
C ASP A 83 -5.39 20.26 0.92
N THR A 84 -4.31 19.48 1.14
CA THR A 84 -3.00 20.00 1.59
C THR A 84 -1.85 19.81 0.61
N ALA A 85 -1.90 18.79 -0.24
CA ALA A 85 -0.81 18.42 -1.15
C ALA A 85 -1.37 17.66 -2.39
N PRO A 86 -2.19 18.31 -3.25
CA PRO A 86 -2.91 17.65 -4.34
C PRO A 86 -1.99 16.96 -5.38
N ASP A 87 -0.77 17.46 -5.52
CA ASP A 87 0.22 16.93 -6.49
C ASP A 87 0.94 15.66 -6.00
N VAL A 88 0.82 15.30 -4.71
CA VAL A 88 1.44 14.08 -4.17
C VAL A 88 0.63 12.86 -4.59
N ALA A 89 1.25 11.90 -5.27
CA ALA A 89 0.60 10.66 -5.68
C ALA A 89 0.25 9.77 -4.48
N MET A 90 -0.86 9.03 -4.56
CA MET A 90 -1.30 8.09 -3.54
C MET A 90 -1.48 6.68 -4.10
N GLU A 91 -0.65 5.77 -3.62
CA GLU A 91 -0.69 4.35 -3.93
C GLU A 91 -1.30 3.53 -2.79
N VAL A 92 -1.96 2.44 -3.13
CA VAL A 92 -2.29 1.35 -2.21
C VAL A 92 -1.47 0.13 -2.57
N GLY A 93 -0.69 -0.39 -1.62
CA GLY A 93 -0.09 -1.71 -1.68
C GLY A 93 -1.04 -2.74 -1.06
N LEU A 94 -1.72 -3.55 -1.90
CA LEU A 94 -2.65 -4.57 -1.42
C LEU A 94 -1.88 -5.81 -0.98
N SER A 95 -1.62 -5.91 0.32
CA SER A 95 -0.87 -6.99 0.95
C SER A 95 -1.64 -8.31 0.95
N THR A 96 -0.90 -9.43 1.00
CA THR A 96 -1.44 -10.81 1.06
C THR A 96 -2.38 -11.18 -0.11
N ALA A 97 -2.22 -10.52 -1.26
CA ALA A 97 -3.08 -10.72 -2.42
C ALA A 97 -2.99 -12.14 -3.03
N PHE A 98 -1.94 -12.89 -2.72
CA PHE A 98 -1.65 -14.22 -3.29
C PHE A 98 -1.68 -15.35 -2.25
N GLY A 99 -2.02 -15.02 -1.01
CA GLY A 99 -2.05 -15.94 0.12
C GLY A 99 -1.51 -15.30 1.39
N CYS A 100 -1.82 -15.90 2.54
CA CYS A 100 -1.51 -15.39 3.86
C CYS A 100 -1.05 -16.50 4.79
N THR A 101 0.04 -16.31 5.52
CA THR A 101 0.53 -17.30 6.50
C THR A 101 -0.35 -17.41 7.74
N LEU A 102 -1.20 -16.41 8.02
CA LEU A 102 -2.12 -16.43 9.17
C LEU A 102 -3.50 -16.98 8.81
N GLN A 103 -3.99 -16.74 7.58
CA GLN A 103 -5.33 -17.10 7.13
C GLN A 103 -5.31 -18.28 6.16
N GLY A 104 -4.19 -18.53 5.49
CA GLY A 104 -4.07 -19.52 4.42
C GLY A 104 -4.43 -18.92 3.06
N GLU A 105 -5.35 -19.57 2.36
CA GLU A 105 -5.84 -19.11 1.06
C GLU A 105 -6.57 -17.77 1.17
N VAL A 106 -6.35 -16.90 0.19
CA VAL A 106 -7.07 -15.63 0.04
C VAL A 106 -7.83 -15.69 -1.28
N ASN A 107 -9.15 -15.47 -1.22
CA ASN A 107 -10.01 -15.56 -2.39
C ASN A 107 -9.69 -14.45 -3.40
N GLU A 108 -9.43 -14.82 -4.66
CA GLU A 108 -9.07 -13.88 -5.71
C GLU A 108 -10.17 -12.84 -6.01
N ASP A 109 -11.46 -13.22 -5.85
CA ASP A 109 -12.57 -12.27 -6.06
C ASP A 109 -12.60 -11.20 -4.97
N ASP A 110 -12.26 -11.58 -3.73
CA ASP A 110 -12.14 -10.63 -2.61
C ASP A 110 -10.96 -9.67 -2.83
N VAL A 111 -9.83 -10.16 -3.33
CA VAL A 111 -8.67 -9.33 -3.70
C VAL A 111 -9.07 -8.28 -4.73
N ILE A 112 -9.73 -8.69 -5.80
CA ILE A 112 -10.14 -7.76 -6.88
C ILE A 112 -11.21 -6.78 -6.37
N ARG A 113 -12.22 -7.25 -5.62
CA ARG A 113 -13.23 -6.38 -5.02
C ARG A 113 -12.62 -5.31 -4.12
N LEU A 114 -11.66 -5.69 -3.27
CA LEU A 114 -10.97 -4.76 -2.39
C LEU A 114 -10.08 -3.77 -3.16
N ALA A 115 -9.40 -4.23 -4.21
CA ALA A 115 -8.60 -3.36 -5.08
C ALA A 115 -9.46 -2.30 -5.78
N VAL A 116 -10.62 -2.69 -6.31
CA VAL A 116 -11.60 -1.77 -6.89
C VAL A 116 -12.11 -0.76 -5.85
N ALA A 117 -12.40 -1.23 -4.63
CA ALA A 117 -12.82 -0.35 -3.53
C ALA A 117 -11.72 0.66 -3.14
N CYS A 118 -10.45 0.26 -3.13
CA CYS A 118 -9.31 1.15 -2.90
C CYS A 118 -9.21 2.23 -4.00
N ALA A 119 -9.36 1.85 -5.26
CA ALA A 119 -9.36 2.79 -6.38
C ALA A 119 -10.51 3.80 -6.29
N HIS A 120 -11.71 3.36 -5.90
CA HIS A 120 -12.87 4.24 -5.67
C HIS A 120 -12.72 5.12 -4.42
N ALA A 121 -11.96 4.67 -3.41
CA ALA A 121 -11.66 5.45 -2.22
C ALA A 121 -10.63 6.57 -2.44
N GLY A 122 -10.06 6.67 -3.66
CA GLY A 122 -9.20 7.77 -4.08
C GLY A 122 -7.74 7.42 -4.29
N ALA A 123 -7.38 6.12 -4.33
CA ALA A 123 -6.04 5.72 -4.74
C ALA A 123 -5.82 6.03 -6.22
N ASP A 124 -4.69 6.67 -6.55
CA ASP A 124 -4.26 6.90 -7.92
C ASP A 124 -3.73 5.60 -8.55
N GLU A 125 -3.19 4.71 -7.71
CA GLU A 125 -2.61 3.44 -8.11
C GLU A 125 -2.87 2.37 -7.05
N VAL A 126 -3.20 1.13 -7.49
CA VAL A 126 -3.35 -0.04 -6.62
C VAL A 126 -2.46 -1.16 -7.11
N GLY A 127 -1.47 -1.52 -6.30
CA GLY A 127 -0.55 -2.64 -6.55
C GLY A 127 -0.95 -3.89 -5.76
N LEU A 128 -0.48 -5.06 -6.22
CA LEU A 128 -0.67 -6.34 -5.51
C LEU A 128 0.66 -6.83 -4.95
N SER A 129 0.65 -7.26 -3.68
CA SER A 129 1.84 -7.72 -2.99
C SER A 129 1.77 -9.19 -2.61
N ASP A 130 2.80 -9.93 -2.98
CA ASP A 130 3.06 -11.30 -2.50
C ASP A 130 3.79 -11.26 -1.16
N THR A 131 3.10 -10.75 -0.15
CA THR A 131 3.64 -10.46 1.19
C THR A 131 4.30 -11.68 1.84
N THR A 132 3.82 -12.88 1.51
CA THR A 132 4.24 -14.13 2.15
C THR A 132 5.01 -15.06 1.21
N GLY A 133 5.25 -14.66 -0.04
CA GLY A 133 5.97 -15.45 -1.04
C GLY A 133 5.20 -16.69 -1.50
N MET A 134 3.86 -16.65 -1.48
CA MET A 134 3.00 -17.78 -1.84
C MET A 134 2.53 -17.74 -3.31
N ALA A 135 2.76 -16.65 -4.01
CA ALA A 135 2.36 -16.46 -5.40
C ALA A 135 3.02 -17.48 -6.35
N ASN A 136 2.34 -17.80 -7.43
CA ASN A 136 2.91 -18.49 -8.58
C ASN A 136 2.64 -17.68 -9.87
N PRO A 137 3.44 -17.88 -10.94
CA PRO A 137 3.33 -17.06 -12.15
C PRO A 137 1.94 -17.07 -12.81
N ALA A 138 1.22 -18.20 -12.76
CA ALA A 138 -0.13 -18.30 -13.32
C ALA A 138 -1.14 -17.46 -12.51
N GLN A 139 -1.06 -17.48 -11.19
CA GLN A 139 -1.88 -16.68 -10.31
C GLN A 139 -1.58 -15.18 -10.47
N VAL A 140 -0.31 -14.80 -10.52
CA VAL A 140 0.10 -13.40 -10.75
C VAL A 140 -0.49 -12.89 -12.07
N ARG A 141 -0.32 -13.63 -13.17
CA ARG A 141 -0.88 -13.27 -14.48
C ARG A 141 -2.39 -13.08 -14.40
N ARG A 142 -3.12 -14.02 -13.78
CA ARG A 142 -4.58 -14.00 -13.67
C ARG A 142 -5.05 -12.77 -12.90
N LEU A 143 -4.49 -12.51 -11.70
CA LEU A 143 -4.88 -11.40 -10.85
C LEU A 143 -4.56 -10.04 -11.46
N PHE A 144 -3.36 -9.85 -12.05
CA PHE A 144 -3.02 -8.59 -12.71
C PHE A 144 -3.83 -8.34 -13.98
N THR A 145 -4.17 -9.39 -14.74
CA THR A 145 -5.08 -9.25 -15.90
C THR A 145 -6.46 -8.78 -15.44
N ARG A 146 -7.01 -9.40 -14.40
CA ARG A 146 -8.31 -8.99 -13.81
C ARG A 146 -8.25 -7.57 -13.24
N LEU A 147 -7.24 -7.27 -12.45
CA LEU A 147 -7.04 -5.94 -11.87
C LEU A 147 -7.03 -4.86 -12.95
N ARG A 148 -6.25 -5.07 -14.02
CA ARG A 148 -6.17 -4.13 -15.13
C ARG A 148 -7.49 -3.99 -15.89
N SER A 149 -8.27 -5.04 -16.00
CA SER A 149 -9.62 -4.99 -16.59
C SER A 149 -10.58 -4.13 -15.79
N GLU A 150 -10.50 -4.17 -14.42
CA GLU A 150 -11.41 -3.49 -13.53
C GLU A 150 -11.05 -2.01 -13.30
N ILE A 151 -9.77 -1.70 -13.11
CA ILE A 151 -9.34 -0.34 -12.72
C ILE A 151 -8.47 0.36 -13.77
N GLY A 152 -8.21 -0.31 -14.90
CA GLY A 152 -7.50 0.28 -16.04
C GLY A 152 -6.08 0.74 -15.70
N PRO A 153 -5.73 2.01 -16.03
CA PRO A 153 -4.38 2.54 -15.81
C PRO A 153 -4.00 2.69 -14.34
N ARG A 154 -4.95 2.57 -13.42
CA ARG A 154 -4.67 2.56 -11.96
C ARG A 154 -4.16 1.22 -11.44
N ALA A 155 -4.11 0.17 -12.28
CA ALA A 155 -3.45 -1.09 -11.93
C ALA A 155 -1.93 -0.86 -11.86
N GLY A 156 -1.41 -0.93 -10.66
CA GLY A 156 -0.08 -0.46 -10.31
C GLY A 156 0.97 -1.54 -10.14
N ALA A 157 1.85 -1.34 -9.16
CA ALA A 157 3.06 -2.12 -8.96
C ALA A 157 2.79 -3.58 -8.54
N ALA A 158 3.72 -4.46 -8.92
CA ALA A 158 3.85 -5.82 -8.39
C ALA A 158 4.96 -5.83 -7.33
N HIS A 159 4.61 -6.15 -6.08
CA HIS A 159 5.59 -6.35 -5.01
C HIS A 159 5.72 -7.84 -4.72
N MET A 160 6.80 -8.44 -5.20
CA MET A 160 7.00 -9.88 -5.12
C MET A 160 8.10 -10.24 -4.12
N HIS A 161 7.83 -11.18 -3.20
CA HIS A 161 8.84 -11.76 -2.34
C HIS A 161 9.45 -13.01 -2.96
N ASN A 162 10.78 -13.07 -3.00
CA ASN A 162 11.52 -14.16 -3.64
C ASN A 162 11.70 -15.40 -2.73
N THR A 163 10.71 -15.71 -1.88
CA THR A 163 10.77 -16.80 -0.90
C THR A 163 11.02 -18.17 -1.53
N ARG A 164 10.50 -18.37 -2.76
CA ARG A 164 10.62 -19.64 -3.51
C ARG A 164 11.42 -19.51 -4.79
N GLY A 165 12.18 -18.44 -4.97
CA GLY A 165 12.94 -18.19 -6.19
C GLY A 165 12.08 -17.84 -7.41
N LEU A 166 10.87 -17.32 -7.20
CA LEU A 166 9.89 -16.98 -8.26
C LEU A 166 9.58 -15.48 -8.34
N GLY A 167 10.20 -14.67 -7.47
CA GLY A 167 10.01 -13.22 -7.42
C GLY A 167 10.86 -12.44 -8.42
#